data_de0345c9552803cd286161a672d31b2e
#
_entry.id   de0345c9552803cd286161a672d31b2e
#
_cell.length_a   1.000
_cell.length_b   1.000
_cell.length_c   1.000
_cell.angle_alpha   90.00
_cell.angle_beta   90.00
_cell.angle_gamma   90.00
#
_symmetry.space_group_name_H-M   'P 1'
#
loop_
_entity.id
_entity.type
_entity.pdbx_description
1 polymer ?
#
loop_
_entity_poly.entity_id
_entity_poly.type
_entity_poly.pdbx_seq_one_letter_code
_entity_poly.pdbx_strand_id
1 'polypeptide(L)'
;MHNAHVSPPHRWRPVLDLRLVHAFVAVADEGHFVRAARRLNITQPALSRQIQQLEREVGAALFTRVGRAAQLTAAGQVFREHARGLLEAADAAGLAARRAAEGIVGRLVVGFVSPATYTMLPATFRTFRERAPGVALELRQLSSGAQAEALRKREIDVGVLHPPVEGAPLFGMRVVLDQPFVAALPARHPLAGQDSISPGALADEPFIIFPRRTGPGLYDNIVSLCQAAGFSPRIVQEAEQMQTIVSLVAAEVGVALVPASISRALREGVAYLALDGVDARALLAACWRLDTENPAVATFLKLLPEAQLGAPTVDVASAQSTDRSASRTP
;
A
#
# COMPACT_ATOMS: atom_id res chain seq x y z
N MET A 1 -56.70 -3.25 -3.06
CA MET A 1 -56.16 -4.57 -2.69
C MET A 1 -55.35 -5.10 -3.89
N HIS A 2 -54.03 -4.85 -3.94
CA HIS A 2 -53.13 -5.34 -4.97
C HIS A 2 -52.25 -6.40 -4.33
N ASN A 3 -52.50 -7.66 -4.69
CA ASN A 3 -51.66 -8.77 -4.30
C ASN A 3 -50.35 -8.73 -5.12
N ALA A 4 -49.27 -8.33 -4.48
CA ALA A 4 -47.92 -8.50 -5.04
C ALA A 4 -47.53 -9.98 -4.96
N HIS A 5 -47.50 -10.66 -6.10
CA HIS A 5 -46.88 -11.98 -6.26
C HIS A 5 -45.38 -11.82 -5.99
N VAL A 6 -44.95 -12.17 -4.79
CA VAL A 6 -43.53 -12.40 -4.47
C VAL A 6 -43.14 -13.75 -5.07
N SER A 7 -42.35 -13.74 -6.12
CA SER A 7 -41.75 -14.97 -6.66
C SER A 7 -40.87 -15.60 -5.58
N PRO A 8 -40.91 -16.96 -5.39
CA PRO A 8 -40.09 -17.63 -4.40
C PRO A 8 -38.60 -17.51 -4.77
N PRO A 9 -37.67 -17.46 -3.77
CA PRO A 9 -36.25 -17.36 -4.02
C PRO A 9 -35.78 -18.54 -4.85
N HIS A 10 -34.95 -18.26 -5.87
CA HIS A 10 -34.31 -19.26 -6.72
C HIS A 10 -33.63 -20.33 -5.83
N ARG A 11 -34.22 -21.52 -5.75
CA ARG A 11 -33.55 -22.70 -5.22
C ARG A 11 -32.38 -23.00 -6.16
N TRP A 12 -31.15 -22.83 -5.67
CA TRP A 12 -29.94 -23.34 -6.32
C TRP A 12 -30.11 -24.85 -6.52
N ARG A 13 -30.47 -25.27 -7.73
CA ARG A 13 -30.30 -26.67 -8.11
C ARG A 13 -28.83 -26.80 -8.49
N PRO A 14 -28.07 -27.76 -7.94
CA PRO A 14 -26.72 -28.06 -8.44
C PRO A 14 -26.88 -28.51 -9.89
N VAL A 15 -26.56 -27.60 -10.82
CA VAL A 15 -26.91 -27.78 -12.23
C VAL A 15 -25.95 -28.75 -12.91
N LEU A 16 -24.68 -28.83 -12.51
CA LEU A 16 -23.68 -29.72 -13.10
C LEU A 16 -22.50 -29.95 -12.13
N ASP A 17 -22.09 -31.19 -11.95
CA ASP A 17 -20.83 -31.52 -11.28
C ASP A 17 -19.66 -31.36 -12.27
N LEU A 18 -18.70 -30.47 -11.95
CA LEU A 18 -17.53 -30.22 -12.80
C LEU A 18 -16.70 -31.48 -13.07
N ARG A 19 -16.73 -32.46 -12.18
CA ARG A 19 -16.07 -33.77 -12.42
C ARG A 19 -16.70 -34.51 -13.58
N LEU A 20 -18.02 -34.44 -13.71
CA LEU A 20 -18.74 -35.05 -14.84
C LEU A 20 -18.48 -34.31 -16.14
N VAL A 21 -18.40 -32.96 -16.07
CA VAL A 21 -18.02 -32.13 -17.23
C VAL A 21 -16.60 -32.47 -17.70
N HIS A 22 -15.65 -32.63 -16.77
CA HIS A 22 -14.28 -33.03 -17.09
C HIS A 22 -14.22 -34.43 -17.73
N ALA A 23 -15.00 -35.39 -17.22
CA ALA A 23 -15.12 -36.71 -17.78
C ALA A 23 -15.67 -36.66 -19.23
N PHE A 24 -16.68 -35.83 -19.46
CA PHE A 24 -17.24 -35.61 -20.79
C PHE A 24 -16.22 -35.06 -21.79
N VAL A 25 -15.51 -34.00 -21.40
CA VAL A 25 -14.47 -33.38 -22.26
C VAL A 25 -13.39 -34.41 -22.59
N ALA A 26 -12.94 -35.21 -21.63
CA ALA A 26 -11.94 -36.25 -21.87
C ALA A 26 -12.43 -37.31 -22.88
N VAL A 27 -13.70 -37.76 -22.80
CA VAL A 27 -14.26 -38.69 -23.79
C VAL A 27 -14.42 -38.05 -25.14
N ALA A 28 -14.84 -36.77 -25.21
CA ALA A 28 -15.01 -36.03 -26.45
C ALA A 28 -13.69 -35.81 -27.19
N ASP A 29 -12.61 -35.55 -26.45
CA ASP A 29 -11.25 -35.36 -27.01
C ASP A 29 -10.64 -36.67 -27.49
N GLU A 30 -10.77 -37.75 -26.70
CA GLU A 30 -10.18 -39.04 -27.03
C GLU A 30 -10.99 -39.84 -28.10
N GLY A 31 -12.28 -39.58 -28.25
CA GLY A 31 -13.19 -40.31 -29.12
C GLY A 31 -13.39 -41.79 -28.71
N HIS A 32 -12.84 -42.20 -27.53
CA HIS A 32 -12.89 -43.57 -27.04
C HIS A 32 -12.94 -43.63 -25.52
N PHE A 33 -13.93 -44.31 -24.96
CA PHE A 33 -14.07 -44.45 -23.47
C PHE A 33 -12.88 -45.07 -22.80
N VAL A 34 -12.24 -46.07 -23.42
CA VAL A 34 -11.05 -46.75 -22.84
C VAL A 34 -9.86 -45.82 -22.75
N ARG A 35 -9.59 -45.02 -23.80
CA ARG A 35 -8.48 -44.03 -23.79
C ARG A 35 -8.74 -42.93 -22.78
N ALA A 36 -9.95 -42.38 -22.76
CA ALA A 36 -10.35 -41.36 -21.81
C ALA A 36 -10.26 -41.86 -20.34
N ALA A 37 -10.69 -43.09 -20.07
CA ALA A 37 -10.57 -43.65 -18.75
C ALA A 37 -9.11 -43.79 -18.29
N ARG A 38 -8.20 -44.22 -19.19
CA ARG A 38 -6.74 -44.25 -18.91
C ARG A 38 -6.19 -42.85 -18.63
N ARG A 39 -6.56 -41.86 -19.45
CA ARG A 39 -6.15 -40.47 -19.25
C ARG A 39 -6.58 -39.90 -17.91
N LEU A 40 -7.79 -40.27 -17.46
CA LEU A 40 -8.35 -39.83 -16.17
C LEU A 40 -7.95 -40.70 -14.99
N ASN A 41 -7.18 -41.76 -15.22
CA ASN A 41 -6.73 -42.71 -14.21
C ASN A 41 -7.89 -43.40 -13.44
N ILE A 42 -8.97 -43.69 -14.15
CA ILE A 42 -10.16 -44.38 -13.64
C ILE A 42 -10.51 -45.59 -14.52
N THR A 43 -11.41 -46.47 -14.00
CA THR A 43 -11.88 -47.60 -14.78
C THR A 43 -12.93 -47.17 -15.82
N GLN A 44 -12.97 -47.85 -16.98
CA GLN A 44 -13.93 -47.54 -18.03
C GLN A 44 -15.40 -47.68 -17.54
N PRO A 45 -15.80 -48.66 -16.69
CA PRO A 45 -17.15 -48.68 -16.12
C PRO A 45 -17.46 -47.48 -15.23
N ALA A 46 -16.47 -46.95 -14.48
CA ALA A 46 -16.66 -45.73 -13.69
C ALA A 46 -16.88 -44.52 -14.57
N LEU A 47 -16.06 -44.34 -15.62
CA LEU A 47 -16.25 -43.27 -16.62
C LEU A 47 -17.62 -43.35 -17.30
N SER A 48 -18.05 -44.54 -17.72
CA SER A 48 -19.37 -44.70 -18.33
C SER A 48 -20.51 -44.32 -17.39
N ARG A 49 -20.41 -44.60 -16.10
CA ARG A 49 -21.39 -44.16 -15.11
C ARG A 49 -21.41 -42.65 -14.94
N GLN A 50 -20.25 -42.01 -14.94
CA GLN A 50 -20.15 -40.54 -14.88
C GLN A 50 -20.83 -39.89 -16.10
N ILE A 51 -20.58 -40.39 -17.30
CA ILE A 51 -21.22 -39.88 -18.51
C ILE A 51 -22.74 -40.09 -18.48
N GLN A 52 -23.22 -41.26 -18.07
CA GLN A 52 -24.66 -41.51 -17.93
C GLN A 52 -25.31 -40.60 -16.88
N GLN A 53 -24.58 -40.27 -15.82
CA GLN A 53 -25.06 -39.30 -14.83
C GLN A 53 -25.17 -37.91 -15.43
N LEU A 54 -24.13 -37.44 -16.14
CA LEU A 54 -24.15 -36.16 -16.81
C LEU A 54 -25.30 -36.05 -17.81
N GLU A 55 -25.51 -37.07 -18.65
CA GLU A 55 -26.62 -37.14 -19.63
C GLU A 55 -27.99 -37.04 -18.96
N ARG A 56 -28.14 -37.65 -17.77
CA ARG A 56 -29.38 -37.52 -16.97
C ARG A 56 -29.55 -36.11 -16.39
N GLU A 57 -28.47 -35.48 -15.94
CA GLU A 57 -28.51 -34.11 -15.39
C GLU A 57 -28.79 -33.07 -16.49
N VAL A 58 -28.20 -33.26 -17.67
CA VAL A 58 -28.45 -32.42 -18.88
C VAL A 58 -29.81 -32.70 -19.52
N GLY A 59 -30.33 -33.89 -19.33
CA GLY A 59 -31.60 -34.32 -19.93
C GLY A 59 -31.47 -34.72 -21.41
N ALA A 60 -30.27 -34.97 -21.92
CA ALA A 60 -30.02 -35.35 -23.30
C ALA A 60 -28.85 -36.33 -23.41
N ALA A 61 -28.91 -37.25 -24.40
CA ALA A 61 -27.75 -38.08 -24.74
C ALA A 61 -26.69 -37.20 -25.42
N LEU A 62 -25.47 -37.25 -24.90
CA LEU A 62 -24.33 -36.46 -25.40
C LEU A 62 -23.42 -37.27 -26.33
N PHE A 63 -23.46 -38.61 -26.18
CA PHE A 63 -22.72 -39.54 -27.03
C PHE A 63 -23.64 -40.56 -27.70
N THR A 64 -23.27 -40.92 -28.93
CA THR A 64 -23.73 -42.14 -29.59
C THR A 64 -22.60 -43.16 -29.63
N ARG A 65 -22.93 -44.46 -29.54
CA ARG A 65 -21.96 -45.54 -29.68
C ARG A 65 -21.99 -46.07 -31.09
N VAL A 66 -20.89 -45.92 -31.82
CA VAL A 66 -20.70 -46.56 -33.13
C VAL A 66 -19.53 -47.53 -33.00
N GLY A 67 -19.84 -48.77 -32.79
CA GLY A 67 -18.82 -49.80 -32.49
C GLY A 67 -18.06 -49.50 -31.19
N ARG A 68 -16.75 -49.32 -31.29
CA ARG A 68 -15.88 -48.95 -30.14
C ARG A 68 -15.64 -47.43 -29.99
N ALA A 69 -16.08 -46.63 -30.94
CA ALA A 69 -15.89 -45.18 -30.92
C ALA A 69 -17.04 -44.49 -30.17
N ALA A 70 -16.71 -43.37 -29.52
CA ALA A 70 -17.65 -42.43 -28.93
C ALA A 70 -17.81 -41.25 -29.89
N GLN A 71 -18.98 -41.09 -30.45
CA GLN A 71 -19.29 -39.95 -31.31
C GLN A 71 -20.23 -39.00 -30.57
N LEU A 72 -19.98 -37.68 -30.69
CA LEU A 72 -20.87 -36.69 -30.13
C LEU A 72 -22.20 -36.64 -30.87
N THR A 73 -23.29 -36.55 -30.12
CA THR A 73 -24.61 -36.15 -30.68
C THR A 73 -24.61 -34.66 -31.02
N ALA A 74 -25.66 -34.15 -31.65
CA ALA A 74 -25.84 -32.72 -31.82
C ALA A 74 -25.85 -31.98 -30.46
N ALA A 75 -26.52 -32.53 -29.43
CA ALA A 75 -26.48 -32.02 -28.06
C ALA A 75 -25.08 -32.06 -27.47
N GLY A 76 -24.33 -33.16 -27.70
CA GLY A 76 -22.94 -33.29 -27.27
C GLY A 76 -22.00 -32.28 -27.90
N GLN A 77 -22.21 -31.91 -29.17
CA GLN A 77 -21.41 -30.88 -29.84
C GLN A 77 -21.63 -29.50 -29.20
N VAL A 78 -22.89 -29.10 -29.02
CA VAL A 78 -23.23 -27.84 -28.33
C VAL A 78 -22.68 -27.85 -26.88
N PHE A 79 -22.89 -28.95 -26.16
CA PHE A 79 -22.39 -29.06 -24.78
C PHE A 79 -20.85 -28.94 -24.70
N ARG A 80 -20.11 -29.51 -25.68
CA ARG A 80 -18.64 -29.42 -25.74
C ARG A 80 -18.13 -27.97 -25.86
N GLU A 81 -18.82 -27.15 -26.65
CA GLU A 81 -18.47 -25.74 -26.82
C GLU A 81 -18.53 -24.97 -25.47
N HIS A 82 -19.54 -25.29 -24.65
CA HIS A 82 -19.70 -24.66 -23.33
C HIS A 82 -18.90 -25.31 -22.20
N ALA A 83 -18.70 -26.63 -22.26
CA ALA A 83 -18.04 -27.40 -21.21
C ALA A 83 -16.59 -26.97 -20.96
N ARG A 84 -15.84 -26.62 -22.01
CA ARG A 84 -14.46 -26.13 -21.87
C ARG A 84 -14.42 -24.79 -21.14
N GLY A 85 -15.28 -23.84 -21.52
CA GLY A 85 -15.37 -22.53 -20.85
C GLY A 85 -15.76 -22.64 -19.38
N LEU A 86 -16.62 -23.62 -19.01
CA LEU A 86 -16.95 -23.88 -17.61
C LEU A 86 -15.74 -24.36 -16.79
N LEU A 87 -14.93 -25.27 -17.33
CA LEU A 87 -13.71 -25.75 -16.65
C LEU A 87 -12.67 -24.63 -16.54
N GLU A 88 -12.45 -23.86 -17.60
CA GLU A 88 -11.55 -22.70 -17.59
C GLU A 88 -11.98 -21.64 -16.58
N ALA A 89 -13.28 -21.35 -16.48
CA ALA A 89 -13.83 -20.41 -15.50
C ALA A 89 -13.65 -20.91 -14.06
N ALA A 90 -13.81 -22.21 -13.81
CA ALA A 90 -13.58 -22.81 -12.50
C ALA A 90 -12.10 -22.73 -12.09
N ASP A 91 -11.18 -23.04 -13.00
CA ASP A 91 -9.73 -22.90 -12.76
C ASP A 91 -9.32 -21.44 -12.52
N ALA A 92 -9.87 -20.52 -13.31
CA ALA A 92 -9.64 -19.08 -13.14
C ALA A 92 -10.14 -18.58 -11.77
N ALA A 93 -11.32 -19.03 -11.33
CA ALA A 93 -11.87 -18.68 -10.02
C ALA A 93 -10.97 -19.19 -8.88
N GLY A 94 -10.49 -20.44 -8.96
CA GLY A 94 -9.55 -21.00 -8.00
C GLY A 94 -8.22 -20.26 -7.96
N LEU A 95 -7.69 -19.85 -9.12
CA LEU A 95 -6.46 -19.05 -9.21
C LEU A 95 -6.67 -17.65 -8.64
N ALA A 96 -7.79 -17.00 -8.94
CA ALA A 96 -8.12 -15.67 -8.41
C ALA A 96 -8.24 -15.68 -6.88
N ALA A 97 -8.91 -16.70 -6.32
CA ALA A 97 -9.02 -16.87 -4.89
C ALA A 97 -7.65 -17.06 -4.20
N ARG A 98 -6.77 -17.88 -4.77
CA ARG A 98 -5.39 -18.05 -4.27
C ARG A 98 -4.60 -16.73 -4.33
N ARG A 99 -4.64 -16.02 -5.45
CA ARG A 99 -3.97 -14.72 -5.60
C ARG A 99 -4.48 -13.67 -4.61
N ALA A 100 -5.78 -13.68 -4.32
CA ALA A 100 -6.37 -12.81 -3.31
C ALA A 100 -5.85 -13.16 -1.89
N ALA A 101 -5.80 -14.46 -1.55
CA ALA A 101 -5.25 -14.92 -0.27
C ALA A 101 -3.76 -14.63 -0.10
N GLU A 102 -2.99 -14.56 -1.19
CA GLU A 102 -1.58 -14.19 -1.22
C GLU A 102 -1.36 -12.66 -1.27
N GLY A 103 -2.41 -11.85 -1.30
CA GLY A 103 -2.34 -10.38 -1.41
C GLY A 103 -1.82 -9.88 -2.76
N ILE A 104 -1.97 -10.68 -3.81
CA ILE A 104 -1.58 -10.34 -5.18
C ILE A 104 -2.73 -9.67 -5.93
N VAL A 105 -3.96 -9.80 -5.42
CA VAL A 105 -5.18 -9.16 -5.93
C VAL A 105 -5.96 -8.56 -4.76
N GLY A 106 -6.50 -7.36 -4.92
CA GLY A 106 -7.28 -6.68 -3.90
C GLY A 106 -7.04 -5.18 -3.87
N ARG A 107 -7.12 -4.57 -2.69
CA ARG A 107 -6.90 -3.13 -2.45
C ARG A 107 -5.99 -2.95 -1.25
N LEU A 108 -5.10 -1.97 -1.32
CA LEU A 108 -4.27 -1.50 -0.22
C LEU A 108 -4.39 0.02 -0.12
N VAL A 109 -4.82 0.53 1.02
CA VAL A 109 -4.92 1.96 1.30
C VAL A 109 -3.78 2.37 2.23
N VAL A 110 -2.89 3.22 1.74
CA VAL A 110 -1.71 3.71 2.49
C VAL A 110 -1.87 5.18 2.82
N GLY A 111 -1.95 5.48 4.13
CA GLY A 111 -1.82 6.83 4.65
C GLY A 111 -0.35 7.23 4.79
N PHE A 112 -0.02 8.50 4.58
CA PHE A 112 1.36 8.98 4.74
C PHE A 112 1.42 10.48 5.07
N VAL A 113 2.48 10.87 5.77
CA VAL A 113 2.87 12.28 5.95
C VAL A 113 3.79 12.72 4.80
N SER A 114 3.73 14.01 4.41
CA SER A 114 4.51 14.56 3.28
C SER A 114 6.02 14.21 3.33
N PRO A 115 6.72 14.26 4.47
CA PRO A 115 8.16 13.94 4.51
C PRO A 115 8.52 12.57 3.97
N ALA A 116 7.61 11.61 4.07
CA ALA A 116 7.83 10.25 3.57
C ALA A 116 7.93 10.17 2.04
N THR A 117 7.29 11.12 1.32
CA THR A 117 7.34 11.18 -0.15
C THR A 117 8.65 11.71 -0.71
N TYR A 118 9.45 12.40 0.10
CA TYR A 118 10.79 12.87 -0.28
C TYR A 118 11.88 11.83 -0.01
N THR A 119 11.50 10.66 0.52
CA THR A 119 12.44 9.61 0.91
C THR A 119 12.07 8.27 0.27
N MET A 120 11.61 7.29 1.06
CA MET A 120 11.46 5.92 0.61
C MET A 120 10.17 5.62 -0.18
N LEU A 121 9.08 6.37 0.05
CA LEU A 121 7.77 5.97 -0.49
C LEU A 121 7.69 5.88 -2.01
N PRO A 122 8.29 6.80 -2.82
CA PRO A 122 8.21 6.68 -4.27
C PRO A 122 8.80 5.37 -4.80
N ALA A 123 9.96 4.96 -4.27
CA ALA A 123 10.59 3.68 -4.64
C ALA A 123 9.75 2.49 -4.16
N THR A 124 9.24 2.55 -2.92
CA THR A 124 8.38 1.51 -2.35
C THR A 124 7.10 1.32 -3.17
N PHE A 125 6.42 2.41 -3.54
CA PHE A 125 5.19 2.34 -4.36
C PHE A 125 5.45 1.75 -5.74
N ARG A 126 6.54 2.14 -6.40
CA ARG A 126 6.93 1.57 -7.69
C ARG A 126 7.15 0.07 -7.57
N THR A 127 7.98 -0.37 -6.63
CA THR A 127 8.28 -1.80 -6.43
C THR A 127 7.02 -2.60 -6.02
N PHE A 128 6.13 -2.01 -5.22
CA PHE A 128 4.87 -2.65 -4.86
C PHE A 128 3.97 -2.87 -6.07
N ARG A 129 3.81 -1.87 -6.94
CA ARG A 129 3.02 -2.00 -8.17
C ARG A 129 3.58 -3.04 -9.14
N GLU A 130 4.90 -3.17 -9.20
CA GLU A 130 5.57 -4.19 -10.01
C GLU A 130 5.36 -5.61 -9.45
N ARG A 131 5.41 -5.77 -8.12
CA ARG A 131 5.29 -7.09 -7.46
C ARG A 131 3.85 -7.54 -7.22
N ALA A 132 2.93 -6.60 -7.08
CA ALA A 132 1.52 -6.87 -6.81
C ALA A 132 0.61 -6.07 -7.78
N PRO A 133 0.70 -6.29 -9.11
CA PRO A 133 -0.01 -5.52 -10.12
C PRO A 133 -1.54 -5.66 -10.05
N GLY A 134 -2.03 -6.73 -9.41
CA GLY A 134 -3.46 -6.96 -9.17
C GLY A 134 -4.01 -6.28 -7.92
N VAL A 135 -3.17 -5.58 -7.13
CA VAL A 135 -3.62 -4.82 -5.95
C VAL A 135 -3.81 -3.36 -6.32
N ALA A 136 -5.03 -2.86 -6.16
CA ALA A 136 -5.33 -1.43 -6.30
C ALA A 136 -4.68 -0.67 -5.13
N LEU A 137 -3.62 0.10 -5.40
CA LEU A 137 -2.94 0.93 -4.41
C LEU A 137 -3.60 2.31 -4.35
N GLU A 138 -4.20 2.63 -3.19
CA GLU A 138 -4.76 3.94 -2.89
C GLU A 138 -3.88 4.69 -1.88
N LEU A 139 -3.56 5.95 -2.19
CA LEU A 139 -2.63 6.77 -1.43
C LEU A 139 -3.37 7.96 -0.81
N ARG A 140 -3.26 8.14 0.52
CA ARG A 140 -3.90 9.22 1.25
C ARG A 140 -2.87 10.04 2.04
N GLN A 141 -2.72 11.31 1.70
CA GLN A 141 -1.92 12.22 2.50
C GLN A 141 -2.73 12.66 3.72
N LEU A 142 -2.28 12.29 4.90
CA LEU A 142 -2.95 12.54 6.18
C LEU A 142 -1.90 12.93 7.24
N SER A 143 -2.29 13.74 8.21
CA SER A 143 -1.48 13.99 9.40
C SER A 143 -1.34 12.72 10.26
N SER A 144 -0.33 12.65 11.13
CA SER A 144 -0.11 11.46 11.97
C SER A 144 -1.32 11.10 12.84
N GLY A 145 -1.97 12.11 13.43
CA GLY A 145 -3.18 11.90 14.22
C GLY A 145 -4.36 11.40 13.37
N ALA A 146 -4.56 11.98 12.18
CA ALA A 146 -5.61 11.54 11.26
C ALA A 146 -5.36 10.12 10.74
N GLN A 147 -4.09 9.71 10.54
CA GLN A 147 -3.75 8.34 10.17
C GLN A 147 -4.07 7.35 11.29
N ALA A 148 -3.76 7.67 12.55
CA ALA A 148 -4.10 6.83 13.69
C ALA A 148 -5.62 6.60 13.80
N GLU A 149 -6.40 7.66 13.59
CA GLU A 149 -7.87 7.57 13.55
C GLU A 149 -8.36 6.73 12.38
N ALA A 150 -7.83 6.96 11.18
CA ALA A 150 -8.19 6.22 9.97
C ALA A 150 -7.82 4.72 10.07
N LEU A 151 -6.68 4.38 10.72
CA LEU A 151 -6.31 3.00 11.05
C LEU A 151 -7.34 2.35 11.99
N ARG A 152 -7.78 3.06 13.04
CA ARG A 152 -8.81 2.54 13.95
C ARG A 152 -10.13 2.28 13.24
N LYS A 153 -10.53 3.16 12.33
CA LYS A 153 -11.77 3.04 11.52
C LYS A 153 -11.63 2.10 10.33
N ARG A 154 -10.46 1.50 10.09
CA ARG A 154 -10.18 0.65 8.92
C ARG A 154 -10.34 1.39 7.58
N GLU A 155 -10.18 2.70 7.58
CA GLU A 155 -10.22 3.55 6.38
C GLU A 155 -8.89 3.53 5.62
N ILE A 156 -7.79 3.22 6.32
CA ILE A 156 -6.46 2.91 5.76
C ILE A 156 -5.94 1.61 6.35
N ASP A 157 -5.11 0.91 5.60
CA ASP A 157 -4.50 -0.37 5.99
C ASP A 157 -3.13 -0.18 6.63
N VAL A 158 -2.35 0.75 6.10
CA VAL A 158 -1.01 1.12 6.59
C VAL A 158 -0.91 2.63 6.69
N GLY A 159 -0.32 3.12 7.77
CA GLY A 159 0.08 4.52 7.93
C GLY A 159 1.61 4.65 7.94
N VAL A 160 2.15 5.68 7.29
CA VAL A 160 3.55 6.10 7.43
C VAL A 160 3.56 7.48 8.09
N LEU A 161 3.93 7.51 9.36
CA LEU A 161 3.65 8.62 10.26
C LEU A 161 4.79 8.87 11.26
N HIS A 162 4.72 9.99 11.98
CA HIS A 162 5.63 10.30 13.07
C HIS A 162 5.08 9.74 14.38
N PRO A 163 5.79 8.78 15.04
CA PRO A 163 5.42 8.30 16.36
C PRO A 163 5.81 9.33 17.46
N PRO A 164 5.23 9.23 18.69
CA PRO A 164 4.14 8.34 19.08
C PRO A 164 2.78 8.81 18.57
N VAL A 165 1.83 7.89 18.49
CA VAL A 165 0.42 8.18 18.16
C VAL A 165 -0.51 7.57 19.18
N GLU A 166 -1.72 8.11 19.30
CA GLU A 166 -2.76 7.57 20.16
C GLU A 166 -3.21 6.19 19.70
N GLY A 167 -3.52 5.30 20.65
CA GLY A 167 -3.98 3.94 20.34
C GLY A 167 -2.86 2.95 20.02
N ALA A 168 -1.60 3.27 20.37
CA ALA A 168 -0.44 2.42 20.11
C ALA A 168 -0.61 0.92 20.44
N PRO A 169 -1.32 0.49 21.50
CA PRO A 169 -1.52 -0.94 21.80
C PRO A 169 -2.30 -1.72 20.72
N LEU A 170 -3.06 -1.04 19.84
CA LEU A 170 -3.82 -1.66 18.76
C LEU A 170 -2.99 -1.86 17.48
N PHE A 171 -1.80 -1.27 17.43
CA PHE A 171 -1.02 -1.16 16.21
C PHE A 171 0.30 -1.91 16.30
N GLY A 172 0.64 -2.63 15.23
CA GLY A 172 2.02 -2.97 14.92
C GLY A 172 2.72 -1.71 14.41
N MET A 173 3.97 -1.52 14.83
CA MET A 173 4.76 -0.35 14.44
C MET A 173 6.20 -0.75 14.15
N ARG A 174 6.78 -0.21 13.07
CA ARG A 174 8.17 -0.39 12.71
C ARG A 174 8.76 0.92 12.21
N VAL A 175 9.88 1.34 12.79
CA VAL A 175 10.61 2.52 12.33
C VAL A 175 11.19 2.23 10.95
N VAL A 176 10.90 3.11 9.98
CA VAL A 176 11.32 2.98 8.58
C VAL A 176 12.28 4.08 8.15
N LEU A 177 12.38 5.15 8.91
CA LEU A 177 13.35 6.21 8.72
C LEU A 177 13.68 6.86 10.06
N ASP A 178 14.97 7.03 10.30
CA ASP A 178 15.54 7.80 11.40
C ASP A 178 16.37 8.96 10.81
N GLN A 179 16.03 10.20 11.11
CA GLN A 179 16.67 11.37 10.54
C GLN A 179 16.79 12.51 11.56
N PRO A 180 17.79 13.40 11.43
CA PRO A 180 17.89 14.56 12.28
C PRO A 180 16.84 15.61 11.95
N PHE A 181 16.72 16.57 12.85
CA PHE A 181 16.14 17.87 12.55
C PHE A 181 17.17 18.80 11.90
N VAL A 182 16.68 19.72 11.08
CA VAL A 182 17.44 20.85 10.53
C VAL A 182 16.67 22.14 10.81
N ALA A 183 17.40 23.25 10.90
CA ALA A 183 16.80 24.57 10.93
C ALA A 183 16.48 25.01 9.48
N ALA A 184 15.27 25.46 9.25
CA ALA A 184 14.84 26.11 8.03
C ALA A 184 14.76 27.61 8.31
N LEU A 185 15.60 28.41 7.66
CA LEU A 185 15.71 29.85 7.80
C LEU A 185 15.42 30.54 6.50
N PRO A 186 14.93 31.82 6.49
CA PRO A 186 14.93 32.63 5.29
C PRO A 186 16.32 32.69 4.67
N ALA A 187 16.46 32.66 3.35
CA ALA A 187 17.76 32.68 2.68
C ALA A 187 18.58 33.96 2.98
N ARG A 188 17.90 35.04 3.38
CA ARG A 188 18.53 36.31 3.78
C ARG A 188 18.83 36.42 5.26
N HIS A 189 18.52 35.38 6.05
CA HIS A 189 18.75 35.38 7.48
C HIS A 189 20.27 35.52 7.80
N PRO A 190 20.68 36.26 8.84
CA PRO A 190 22.11 36.46 9.15
C PRO A 190 22.89 35.14 9.33
N LEU A 191 22.23 34.08 9.81
CA LEU A 191 22.80 32.73 10.00
C LEU A 191 22.79 31.88 8.73
N ALA A 192 22.09 32.24 7.67
CA ALA A 192 21.85 31.38 6.49
C ALA A 192 23.13 31.00 5.72
N GLY A 193 24.23 31.68 5.96
CA GLY A 193 25.54 31.36 5.35
C GLY A 193 26.35 30.30 6.08
N GLN A 194 25.88 29.78 7.23
CA GLN A 194 26.54 28.77 8.03
C GLN A 194 26.14 27.37 7.57
N ASP A 195 26.98 26.37 7.81
CA ASP A 195 26.66 24.97 7.53
C ASP A 195 25.84 24.35 8.68
N SER A 196 26.11 24.80 9.92
CA SER A 196 25.43 24.37 11.13
C SER A 196 25.28 25.49 12.13
N ILE A 197 24.32 25.35 13.04
CA ILE A 197 24.07 26.28 14.14
C ILE A 197 23.72 25.56 15.43
N SER A 198 24.04 26.16 16.57
CA SER A 198 23.44 25.75 17.84
C SER A 198 21.96 26.12 17.85
N PRO A 199 21.04 25.24 18.30
CA PRO A 199 19.61 25.57 18.42
C PRO A 199 19.36 26.83 19.27
N GLY A 200 20.20 27.11 20.26
CA GLY A 200 20.13 28.32 21.09
C GLY A 200 20.26 29.63 20.31
N ALA A 201 20.90 29.60 19.11
CA ALA A 201 20.98 30.77 18.23
C ALA A 201 19.63 31.20 17.67
N LEU A 202 18.57 30.37 17.81
CA LEU A 202 17.22 30.67 17.39
C LEU A 202 16.29 31.13 18.51
N ALA A 203 16.83 31.37 19.74
CA ALA A 203 16.01 31.63 20.93
C ALA A 203 15.09 32.85 20.79
N ASP A 204 15.56 33.91 20.11
CA ASP A 204 14.81 35.15 19.93
C ASP A 204 13.98 35.19 18.63
N GLU A 205 14.09 34.14 17.79
CA GLU A 205 13.42 34.10 16.49
C GLU A 205 11.93 33.77 16.61
N PRO A 206 11.09 34.27 15.68
CA PRO A 206 9.70 33.86 15.55
C PRO A 206 9.63 32.45 14.93
N PHE A 207 8.90 31.52 15.58
CA PHE A 207 8.78 30.14 15.10
C PHE A 207 7.49 29.88 14.35
N ILE A 208 7.63 29.13 13.27
CA ILE A 208 6.53 28.52 12.52
C ILE A 208 6.54 27.02 12.82
N ILE A 209 5.42 26.47 13.30
CA ILE A 209 5.31 25.07 13.67
C ILE A 209 3.97 24.50 13.18
N PHE A 210 3.83 23.19 13.13
CA PHE A 210 2.51 22.59 12.91
C PHE A 210 1.75 22.42 14.23
N PRO A 211 0.40 22.40 14.18
CA PRO A 211 -0.41 22.27 15.40
C PRO A 211 -0.15 20.95 16.11
N ARG A 212 0.00 20.97 17.44
CA ARG A 212 0.22 19.78 18.25
C ARG A 212 -0.85 18.71 18.02
N ARG A 213 -2.12 19.11 17.82
CA ARG A 213 -3.24 18.20 17.56
C ARG A 213 -3.09 17.33 16.32
N THR A 214 -2.30 17.77 15.33
CA THR A 214 -2.11 17.03 14.06
C THR A 214 -0.94 16.05 14.09
N GLY A 215 0.04 16.26 14.99
CA GLY A 215 1.21 15.40 15.13
C GLY A 215 1.92 15.60 16.45
N PRO A 216 1.35 15.12 17.57
CA PRO A 216 1.87 15.40 18.91
C PRO A 216 3.34 14.95 19.07
N GLY A 217 3.70 13.77 18.57
CA GLY A 217 5.05 13.25 18.72
C GLY A 217 6.13 14.14 18.11
N LEU A 218 5.93 14.60 16.88
CA LEU A 218 6.90 15.48 16.22
C LEU A 218 6.90 16.89 16.84
N TYR A 219 5.73 17.41 17.23
CA TYR A 219 5.61 18.69 17.93
C TYR A 219 6.37 18.68 19.25
N ASP A 220 6.11 17.67 20.08
CA ASP A 220 6.74 17.55 21.40
C ASP A 220 8.26 17.37 21.28
N ASN A 221 8.74 16.66 20.25
CA ASN A 221 10.18 16.55 19.96
C ASN A 221 10.82 17.91 19.64
N ILE A 222 10.18 18.74 18.82
CA ILE A 222 10.69 20.08 18.46
C ILE A 222 10.70 20.97 19.71
N VAL A 223 9.63 20.98 20.49
CA VAL A 223 9.57 21.81 21.71
C VAL A 223 10.62 21.34 22.72
N SER A 224 10.78 20.03 22.92
CA SER A 224 11.81 19.47 23.82
C SER A 224 13.22 19.81 23.36
N LEU A 225 13.47 19.83 22.03
CA LEU A 225 14.75 20.25 21.48
C LEU A 225 15.05 21.71 21.83
N CYS A 226 14.09 22.60 21.67
CA CYS A 226 14.25 24.02 22.05
C CYS A 226 14.47 24.16 23.57
N GLN A 227 13.72 23.44 24.39
CA GLN A 227 13.88 23.46 25.85
C GLN A 227 15.27 22.95 26.31
N ALA A 228 15.76 21.88 25.67
CA ALA A 228 17.11 21.37 25.93
C ALA A 228 18.20 22.40 25.54
N ALA A 229 17.92 23.28 24.60
CA ALA A 229 18.78 24.41 24.22
C ALA A 229 18.56 25.68 25.09
N GLY A 230 17.73 25.60 26.14
CA GLY A 230 17.53 26.66 27.14
C GLY A 230 16.42 27.67 26.79
N PHE A 231 15.56 27.42 25.81
CA PHE A 231 14.49 28.35 25.45
C PHE A 231 13.18 27.63 25.11
N SER A 232 12.09 28.39 25.13
CA SER A 232 10.79 27.96 24.57
C SER A 232 10.50 28.70 23.27
N PRO A 233 10.13 28.01 22.17
CA PRO A 233 9.92 28.68 20.90
C PRO A 233 8.75 29.65 20.96
N ARG A 234 8.95 30.88 20.48
CA ARG A 234 7.92 31.91 20.34
C ARG A 234 7.12 31.63 19.06
N ILE A 235 6.06 30.82 19.18
CA ILE A 235 5.22 30.42 18.04
C ILE A 235 4.40 31.63 17.57
N VAL A 236 4.65 32.08 16.35
CA VAL A 236 3.91 33.19 15.71
C VAL A 236 2.92 32.70 14.67
N GLN A 237 3.13 31.49 14.11
CA GLN A 237 2.26 30.90 13.10
C GLN A 237 2.22 29.39 13.21
N GLU A 238 1.05 28.82 13.03
CA GLU A 238 0.87 27.40 12.86
C GLU A 238 0.45 27.09 11.40
N ALA A 239 0.96 25.98 10.84
CA ALA A 239 0.54 25.46 9.54
C ALA A 239 0.55 23.93 9.55
N GLU A 240 -0.49 23.30 8.96
CA GLU A 240 -0.69 21.84 9.04
C GLU A 240 0.23 21.05 8.08
N GLN A 241 0.72 21.68 7.02
CA GLN A 241 1.53 21.05 5.99
C GLN A 241 2.98 21.54 6.05
N MET A 242 3.95 20.62 6.01
CA MET A 242 5.38 20.97 6.01
C MET A 242 5.77 21.91 4.86
N GLN A 243 5.17 21.71 3.67
CA GLN A 243 5.39 22.61 2.52
C GLN A 243 4.91 24.03 2.79
N THR A 244 3.80 24.18 3.51
CA THR A 244 3.30 25.50 3.93
C THR A 244 4.25 26.12 4.94
N ILE A 245 4.77 25.36 5.92
CA ILE A 245 5.75 25.84 6.89
C ILE A 245 6.97 26.41 6.17
N VAL A 246 7.61 25.64 5.28
CA VAL A 246 8.80 26.13 4.57
C VAL A 246 8.49 27.27 3.59
N SER A 247 7.26 27.35 3.08
CA SER A 247 6.83 28.49 2.26
C SER A 247 6.70 29.77 3.07
N LEU A 248 6.22 29.67 4.31
CA LEU A 248 6.15 30.81 5.24
C LEU A 248 7.55 31.23 5.73
N VAL A 249 8.48 30.27 5.86
CA VAL A 249 9.90 30.58 6.09
C VAL A 249 10.47 31.37 4.90
N ALA A 250 10.24 30.93 3.68
CA ALA A 250 10.66 31.67 2.47
C ALA A 250 10.06 33.08 2.40
N ALA A 251 8.86 33.27 2.97
CA ALA A 251 8.18 34.54 3.08
C ALA A 251 8.64 35.43 4.27
N GLU A 252 9.70 34.97 4.99
CA GLU A 252 10.30 35.71 6.12
C GLU A 252 9.35 35.91 7.32
N VAL A 253 8.30 35.04 7.45
CA VAL A 253 7.36 35.09 8.60
C VAL A 253 8.03 34.60 9.88
N GLY A 254 9.02 33.69 9.78
CA GLY A 254 9.76 33.15 10.90
C GLY A 254 10.68 32.00 10.49
N VAL A 255 11.20 31.30 11.48
CA VAL A 255 12.06 30.12 11.32
C VAL A 255 11.31 28.84 11.68
N ALA A 256 11.82 27.66 11.25
CA ALA A 256 11.23 26.38 11.63
C ALA A 256 12.30 25.33 11.88
N LEU A 257 11.99 24.36 12.75
CA LEU A 257 12.73 23.12 12.85
C LEU A 257 11.95 22.03 12.10
N VAL A 258 12.60 21.40 11.14
CA VAL A 258 11.94 20.42 10.24
C VAL A 258 12.79 19.16 10.13
N PRO A 259 12.18 17.99 9.81
CA PRO A 259 12.94 16.79 9.46
C PRO A 259 13.87 17.03 8.26
N ALA A 260 15.09 16.51 8.29
CA ALA A 260 16.11 16.74 7.27
C ALA A 260 15.64 16.39 5.84
N SER A 261 14.74 15.43 5.68
CA SER A 261 14.18 15.06 4.37
C SER A 261 13.45 16.21 3.65
N ILE A 262 13.00 17.22 4.39
CA ILE A 262 12.32 18.39 3.83
C ILE A 262 13.28 19.21 2.97
N SER A 263 14.58 19.26 3.30
CA SER A 263 15.59 19.97 2.50
C SER A 263 15.72 19.44 1.08
N ARG A 264 15.35 18.16 0.85
CA ARG A 264 15.34 17.54 -0.50
C ARG A 264 14.28 18.12 -1.43
N ALA A 265 13.27 18.81 -0.87
CA ALA A 265 12.23 19.46 -1.67
C ALA A 265 12.72 20.80 -2.29
N LEU A 266 13.96 21.22 -2.00
CA LEU A 266 14.63 22.42 -2.50
C LEU A 266 13.65 23.59 -2.71
N ARG A 267 13.34 24.31 -1.63
CA ARG A 267 12.51 25.52 -1.71
C ARG A 267 13.40 26.74 -1.91
N GLU A 268 13.25 27.43 -3.02
CA GLU A 268 13.88 28.74 -3.24
C GLU A 268 13.52 29.70 -2.09
N GLY A 269 14.50 30.47 -1.61
CA GLY A 269 14.31 31.42 -0.51
C GLY A 269 14.45 30.81 0.90
N VAL A 270 14.82 29.52 1.03
CA VAL A 270 15.06 28.85 2.32
C VAL A 270 16.47 28.28 2.39
N ALA A 271 17.18 28.57 3.47
CA ALA A 271 18.41 27.90 3.85
C ALA A 271 18.12 26.83 4.90
N TYR A 272 18.73 25.64 4.73
CA TYR A 272 18.62 24.53 5.66
C TYR A 272 19.97 24.29 6.33
N LEU A 273 20.04 24.39 7.65
CA LEU A 273 21.27 24.27 8.43
C LEU A 273 21.18 23.07 9.37
N ALA A 274 22.29 22.36 9.52
CA ALA A 274 22.41 21.33 10.54
C ALA A 274 22.31 21.93 11.95
N LEU A 275 21.93 21.11 12.93
CA LEU A 275 21.85 21.50 14.34
C LEU A 275 23.01 20.87 15.12
N ASP A 276 23.85 21.67 15.73
CA ASP A 276 25.01 21.23 16.53
C ASP A 276 24.57 20.73 17.91
N GLY A 277 25.17 19.62 18.37
CA GLY A 277 24.95 19.11 19.73
C GLY A 277 23.55 18.56 19.99
N VAL A 278 22.80 18.18 18.93
CA VAL A 278 21.42 17.72 19.02
C VAL A 278 21.32 16.24 18.71
N ASP A 279 20.81 15.49 19.68
CA ASP A 279 20.50 14.05 19.54
C ASP A 279 19.04 13.78 19.17
N ALA A 280 18.19 14.83 19.12
CA ALA A 280 16.78 14.68 18.80
C ALA A 280 16.59 14.20 17.37
N ARG A 281 15.75 13.17 17.21
CA ARG A 281 15.53 12.50 15.92
C ARG A 281 14.08 12.60 15.48
N ALA A 282 13.89 12.83 14.19
CA ALA A 282 12.59 12.78 13.55
C ALA A 282 12.37 11.38 12.95
N LEU A 283 11.64 10.54 13.66
CA LEU A 283 11.35 9.18 13.22
C LEU A 283 10.14 9.16 12.29
N LEU A 284 10.21 8.32 11.24
CA LEU A 284 9.03 7.85 10.53
C LEU A 284 8.85 6.36 10.82
N ALA A 285 7.62 5.97 11.10
CA ALA A 285 7.24 4.59 11.33
C ALA A 285 6.12 4.15 10.40
N ALA A 286 6.21 2.93 9.90
CA ALA A 286 5.06 2.23 9.35
C ALA A 286 4.21 1.73 10.51
N CYS A 287 2.91 1.93 10.42
CA CYS A 287 1.94 1.60 11.43
C CYS A 287 0.76 0.87 10.80
N TRP A 288 0.31 -0.24 11.38
CA TRP A 288 -0.79 -1.06 10.87
C TRP A 288 -1.56 -1.70 12.01
N ARG A 289 -2.80 -2.11 11.81
CA ARG A 289 -3.55 -2.84 12.83
C ARG A 289 -2.98 -4.24 13.03
N LEU A 290 -2.85 -4.68 14.29
CA LEU A 290 -2.38 -6.03 14.62
C LEU A 290 -3.36 -7.12 14.16
N ASP A 291 -4.66 -6.79 14.07
CA ASP A 291 -5.73 -7.69 13.63
C ASP A 291 -6.09 -7.50 12.13
N THR A 292 -5.14 -7.01 11.32
CA THR A 292 -5.39 -6.87 9.87
C THR A 292 -5.45 -8.23 9.19
N GLU A 293 -6.49 -8.44 8.38
CA GLU A 293 -6.65 -9.62 7.54
C GLU A 293 -6.23 -9.36 6.08
N ASN A 294 -5.83 -8.11 5.75
CA ASN A 294 -5.40 -7.75 4.40
C ASN A 294 -3.96 -8.24 4.14
N PRO A 295 -3.78 -9.30 3.32
CA PRO A 295 -2.45 -9.87 3.08
C PRO A 295 -1.52 -8.94 2.29
N ALA A 296 -2.06 -7.94 1.58
CA ALA A 296 -1.27 -6.93 0.87
C ALA A 296 -0.47 -6.04 1.85
N VAL A 297 -0.92 -5.92 3.12
CA VAL A 297 -0.19 -5.21 4.18
C VAL A 297 1.18 -5.85 4.40
N ALA A 298 1.23 -7.16 4.60
CA ALA A 298 2.49 -7.87 4.83
C ALA A 298 3.45 -7.74 3.62
N THR A 299 2.90 -7.80 2.40
CA THR A 299 3.66 -7.60 1.15
C THR A 299 4.24 -6.20 1.08
N PHE A 300 3.45 -5.17 1.41
CA PHE A 300 3.90 -3.78 1.42
C PHE A 300 4.95 -3.52 2.49
N LEU A 301 4.74 -4.01 3.72
CA LEU A 301 5.68 -3.83 4.82
C LEU A 301 7.06 -4.41 4.51
N LYS A 302 7.16 -5.54 3.79
CA LYS A 302 8.45 -6.14 3.39
C LYS A 302 9.24 -5.25 2.42
N LEU A 303 8.61 -4.31 1.74
CA LEU A 303 9.25 -3.40 0.78
C LEU A 303 9.73 -2.10 1.42
N LEU A 304 9.23 -1.76 2.60
CA LEU A 304 9.71 -0.61 3.34
C LEU A 304 11.11 -0.89 3.89
N PRO A 305 12.02 0.08 3.86
CA PRO A 305 13.35 -0.07 4.45
C PRO A 305 13.23 -0.32 5.96
N GLU A 306 14.26 -0.95 6.52
CA GLU A 306 14.48 -0.95 7.95
C GLU A 306 15.38 0.24 8.29
N ALA A 307 14.95 1.05 9.26
CA ALA A 307 15.76 2.17 9.72
C ALA A 307 17.01 1.65 10.43
N GLN A 308 18.15 2.11 10.00
CA GLN A 308 19.37 2.00 10.81
C GLN A 308 19.30 3.11 11.87
N LEU A 309 18.93 2.76 13.09
CA LEU A 309 18.89 3.69 14.20
C LEU A 309 20.30 4.24 14.49
N GLY A 310 20.45 5.56 14.51
CA GLY A 310 21.73 6.21 14.77
C GLY A 310 22.70 6.30 13.60
N ALA A 311 22.28 5.99 12.36
CA ALA A 311 23.12 6.21 11.19
C ALA A 311 23.47 7.69 11.02
N PRO A 312 24.75 8.04 10.70
CA PRO A 312 25.13 9.42 10.46
C PRO A 312 24.36 9.99 9.27
N THR A 313 24.03 11.21 9.39
CA THR A 313 23.16 12.05 8.58
C THR A 313 23.50 12.11 7.11
N VAL A 314 22.46 12.19 6.29
CA VAL A 314 22.52 12.73 4.92
C VAL A 314 23.25 14.08 4.96
N ASP A 315 24.33 14.18 4.21
CA ASP A 315 25.11 15.39 4.02
C ASP A 315 24.22 16.49 3.40
N VAL A 316 23.80 17.45 4.23
CA VAL A 316 22.98 18.59 3.82
C VAL A 316 23.76 19.49 2.83
N ALA A 317 25.09 19.47 2.91
CA ALA A 317 25.99 20.27 2.07
C ALA A 317 25.99 19.80 0.60
N SER A 318 25.81 18.50 0.34
CA SER A 318 25.86 17.99 -1.04
C SER A 318 24.62 18.36 -1.87
N ALA A 319 23.48 18.67 -1.25
CA ALA A 319 22.27 19.11 -1.95
C ALA A 319 22.32 20.57 -2.38
N GLN A 320 23.14 21.40 -1.71
CA GLN A 320 23.26 22.84 -2.00
C GLN A 320 24.39 23.19 -2.99
N SER A 321 25.34 22.26 -3.23
CA SER A 321 26.51 22.54 -4.08
C SER A 321 26.22 22.54 -5.57
N THR A 322 25.13 21.92 -6.03
CA THR A 322 24.77 21.83 -7.45
C THR A 322 24.24 23.15 -8.03
N ASP A 323 23.75 24.07 -7.18
CA ASP A 323 23.16 25.32 -7.64
C ASP A 323 24.16 26.53 -7.65
N ARG A 324 25.26 26.40 -6.88
CA ARG A 324 26.30 27.47 -6.87
C ARG A 324 27.19 27.54 -8.12
N SER A 325 27.16 26.51 -8.97
CA SER A 325 27.95 26.47 -10.21
C SER A 325 27.25 27.11 -11.42
N ALA A 326 25.92 27.31 -11.36
CA ALA A 326 25.13 27.87 -12.49
C ALA A 326 25.04 29.39 -12.51
N SER A 327 25.47 30.10 -11.47
CA SER A 327 25.35 31.58 -11.39
C SER A 327 26.66 32.36 -11.60
N ARG A 328 27.73 31.71 -12.14
CA ARG A 328 28.96 32.40 -12.52
C ARG A 328 29.25 32.21 -14.01
N THR A 329 28.62 33.01 -14.83
CA THR A 329 29.19 33.44 -16.13
C THR A 329 28.81 34.88 -16.39
N PRO A 330 29.77 35.68 -16.87
CA PRO A 330 29.72 37.15 -16.87
C PRO A 330 28.74 37.74 -17.86
#